data_daece185712352de7859fcc307c4eb00
#
_entry.id   daece185712352de7859fcc307c4eb00
#
_cell.length_a   1.000
_cell.length_b   1.000
_cell.length_c   1.000
_cell.angle_alpha   90.00
_cell.angle_beta   90.00
_cell.angle_gamma   90.00
#
_symmetry.space_group_name_H-M   'P 1'
#
loop_
_entity.id
_entity.type
_entity.pdbx_description
1 polymer ?
#
loop_
_entity_poly.entity_id
_entity_poly.type
_entity_poly.pdbx_seq_one_letter_code
_entity_poly.pdbx_strand_id
1 'polypeptide(L)'
;DYGSWTGRKIGDLVKDPLWAVVQQQPSAAVFPGGEGLAHVQSRAVAAVREHDRRLAERYEGDALWVACTHGDVIKAVVADALGVHLDSFQRISADPASLSVIRYTALRPFVIHVNHTGDALTAGLLAKPPKADGQADDKDGEVPPEDAVVGGSTD
;
A
#
# COMPACT_ATOMS: atom_id res chain seq x y z
N ASP A 1 9.43 4.69 -7.57
CA ASP A 1 10.83 4.95 -7.24
C ASP A 1 10.91 5.81 -5.97
N TYR A 2 11.57 5.30 -4.92
CA TYR A 2 11.75 6.03 -3.65
C TYR A 2 13.00 6.93 -3.65
N GLY A 3 13.70 7.05 -4.77
CA GLY A 3 14.89 7.88 -4.91
C GLY A 3 15.94 7.56 -3.84
N SER A 4 16.38 8.58 -3.09
CA SER A 4 17.40 8.44 -2.04
C SER A 4 16.97 7.58 -0.84
N TRP A 5 15.69 7.21 -0.74
CA TRP A 5 15.20 6.31 0.31
C TRP A 5 15.35 4.83 -0.06
N THR A 6 15.56 4.53 -1.34
CA THR A 6 15.72 3.14 -1.82
C THR A 6 16.86 2.44 -1.10
N GLY A 7 16.57 1.28 -0.51
CA GLY A 7 17.53 0.45 0.22
C GLY A 7 17.89 0.92 1.64
N ARG A 8 17.34 2.03 2.12
CA ARG A 8 17.54 2.50 3.51
C ARG A 8 16.65 1.72 4.48
N LYS A 9 17.12 1.56 5.70
CA LYS A 9 16.35 0.94 6.78
C LYS A 9 15.24 1.87 7.26
N ILE A 10 14.08 1.30 7.58
CA ILE A 10 12.91 2.06 8.07
C ILE A 10 13.27 2.89 9.32
N GLY A 11 14.00 2.30 10.27
CA GLY A 11 14.45 3.01 11.48
C GLY A 11 15.31 4.26 11.24
N ASP A 12 15.98 4.37 10.08
CA ASP A 12 16.68 5.58 9.68
C ASP A 12 15.74 6.59 9.00
N LEU A 13 14.73 6.08 8.28
CA LEU A 13 13.76 6.90 7.56
C LEU A 13 12.78 7.61 8.49
N VAL A 14 12.43 7.00 9.61
CA VAL A 14 11.56 7.60 10.65
C VAL A 14 12.08 8.95 11.16
N LYS A 15 13.39 9.14 11.12
CA LYS A 15 14.06 10.39 11.54
C LYS A 15 14.06 11.47 10.44
N ASP A 16 13.68 11.13 9.23
CA ASP A 16 13.62 12.06 8.10
C ASP A 16 12.32 12.90 8.21
N PRO A 17 12.38 14.24 8.06
CA PRO A 17 11.18 15.09 8.09
C PRO A 17 10.11 14.68 7.08
N LEU A 18 10.51 14.11 5.93
CA LEU A 18 9.60 13.62 4.92
C LEU A 18 8.74 12.45 5.42
N TRP A 19 9.20 11.68 6.43
CA TRP A 19 8.45 10.58 7.00
C TRP A 19 7.08 11.02 7.50
N ALA A 20 7.01 12.12 8.23
CA ALA A 20 5.73 12.67 8.72
C ALA A 20 4.78 13.03 7.55
N VAL A 21 5.32 13.55 6.45
CA VAL A 21 4.53 13.86 5.26
C VAL A 21 4.00 12.58 4.62
N VAL A 22 4.83 11.55 4.48
CA VAL A 22 4.41 10.23 3.94
C VAL A 22 3.29 9.61 4.78
N GLN A 23 3.32 9.79 6.09
CA GLN A 23 2.32 9.22 6.99
C GLN A 23 1.01 10.04 7.05
N GLN A 24 1.11 11.37 7.07
CA GLN A 24 -0.03 12.24 7.35
C GLN A 24 -0.63 12.87 6.09
N GLN A 25 0.19 13.14 5.07
CA GLN A 25 -0.22 13.77 3.82
C GLN A 25 0.50 13.17 2.61
N PRO A 26 0.28 11.87 2.33
CA PRO A 26 0.95 11.17 1.23
C PRO A 26 0.85 11.86 -0.12
N SER A 27 -0.24 12.58 -0.39
CA SER A 27 -0.42 13.32 -1.65
C SER A 27 0.63 14.42 -1.86
N ALA A 28 1.21 14.95 -0.79
CA ALA A 28 2.28 15.96 -0.83
C ALA A 28 3.68 15.33 -0.79
N ALA A 29 3.80 14.02 -0.56
CA ALA A 29 5.10 13.36 -0.44
C ALA A 29 5.77 13.21 -1.81
N VAL A 30 6.97 13.77 -1.93
CA VAL A 30 7.85 13.62 -3.08
C VAL A 30 9.22 13.15 -2.61
N PHE A 31 9.65 11.98 -3.04
CA PHE A 31 10.92 11.39 -2.61
C PHE A 31 12.08 12.09 -3.33
N PRO A 32 13.15 12.48 -2.61
CA PRO A 32 14.30 13.14 -3.21
C PRO A 32 14.96 12.28 -4.29
N GLY A 33 14.97 12.75 -5.54
CA GLY A 33 15.46 11.99 -6.68
C GLY A 33 14.55 10.82 -7.12
N GLY A 34 13.34 10.73 -6.57
CA GLY A 34 12.35 9.71 -6.89
C GLY A 34 11.02 10.29 -7.34
N GLU A 35 9.93 9.54 -7.13
CA GLU A 35 8.57 9.93 -7.53
C GLU A 35 7.81 10.56 -6.35
N GLY A 36 6.77 11.33 -6.66
CA GLY A 36 5.74 11.68 -5.69
C GLY A 36 4.67 10.60 -5.61
N LEU A 37 4.11 10.34 -4.41
CA LEU A 37 3.07 9.32 -4.24
C LEU A 37 1.81 9.60 -5.06
N ALA A 38 1.44 10.86 -5.26
CA ALA A 38 0.35 11.23 -6.16
C ALA A 38 0.64 10.85 -7.63
N HIS A 39 1.89 10.96 -8.07
CA HIS A 39 2.31 10.52 -9.40
C HIS A 39 2.26 8.99 -9.50
N VAL A 40 2.75 8.28 -8.48
CA VAL A 40 2.64 6.80 -8.42
C VAL A 40 1.19 6.36 -8.54
N GLN A 41 0.25 6.96 -7.79
CA GLN A 41 -1.17 6.66 -7.90
C GLN A 41 -1.69 6.89 -9.32
N SER A 42 -1.46 8.07 -9.88
CA SER A 42 -1.95 8.44 -11.21
C SER A 42 -1.49 7.45 -12.29
N ARG A 43 -0.18 7.15 -12.35
CA ARG A 43 0.36 6.24 -13.36
C ARG A 43 -0.07 4.79 -13.15
N ALA A 44 -0.18 4.33 -11.88
CA ALA A 44 -0.61 2.97 -11.58
C ALA A 44 -2.08 2.76 -11.95
N VAL A 45 -2.96 3.69 -11.57
CA VAL A 45 -4.38 3.66 -11.93
C VAL A 45 -4.56 3.69 -13.44
N ALA A 46 -3.84 4.58 -14.14
CA ALA A 46 -3.89 4.66 -15.60
C ALA A 46 -3.45 3.34 -16.26
N ALA A 47 -2.36 2.73 -15.78
CA ALA A 47 -1.85 1.47 -16.32
C ALA A 47 -2.85 0.31 -16.10
N VAL A 48 -3.43 0.21 -14.89
CA VAL A 48 -4.43 -0.82 -14.57
C VAL A 48 -5.66 -0.68 -15.44
N ARG A 49 -6.25 0.52 -15.52
CA ARG A 49 -7.46 0.78 -16.31
C ARG A 49 -7.24 0.55 -17.80
N GLU A 50 -6.09 0.97 -18.33
CA GLU A 50 -5.76 0.76 -19.74
C GLU A 50 -5.56 -0.72 -20.05
N HIS A 51 -4.91 -1.48 -19.16
CA HIS A 51 -4.73 -2.91 -19.35
C HIS A 51 -6.06 -3.65 -19.30
N ASP A 52 -6.91 -3.33 -18.33
CA ASP A 52 -8.26 -3.88 -18.21
C ASP A 52 -9.11 -3.62 -19.45
N ARG A 53 -9.13 -2.37 -19.95
CA ARG A 53 -9.83 -2.00 -21.18
C ARG A 53 -9.36 -2.82 -22.40
N ARG A 54 -8.05 -2.97 -22.56
CA ARG A 54 -7.48 -3.77 -23.67
C ARG A 54 -7.90 -5.24 -23.62
N LEU A 55 -7.97 -5.81 -22.41
CA LEU A 55 -8.40 -7.19 -22.25
C LEU A 55 -9.91 -7.33 -22.53
N ALA A 56 -10.72 -6.41 -22.00
CA ALA A 56 -12.17 -6.41 -22.25
C ALA A 56 -12.48 -6.31 -23.76
N GLU A 57 -11.77 -5.46 -24.51
CA GLU A 57 -11.89 -5.37 -25.96
C GLU A 57 -11.45 -6.65 -26.67
N ARG A 58 -10.34 -7.26 -26.22
CA ARG A 58 -9.79 -8.47 -26.85
C ARG A 58 -10.66 -9.70 -26.67
N TYR A 59 -11.30 -9.82 -25.49
CA TYR A 59 -12.09 -11.01 -25.14
C TYR A 59 -13.59 -10.77 -25.18
N GLU A 60 -14.03 -9.60 -25.68
CA GLU A 60 -15.43 -9.22 -25.84
C GLU A 60 -16.27 -9.37 -24.57
N GLY A 61 -15.67 -9.03 -23.41
CA GLY A 61 -16.33 -9.10 -22.11
C GLY A 61 -15.39 -9.07 -20.93
N ASP A 62 -15.87 -9.52 -19.77
CA ASP A 62 -15.10 -9.55 -18.53
C ASP A 62 -13.88 -10.48 -18.67
N ALA A 63 -12.71 -9.98 -18.30
CA ALA A 63 -11.46 -10.73 -18.28
C ALA A 63 -10.87 -10.72 -16.87
N LEU A 64 -10.44 -11.89 -16.39
CA LEU A 64 -9.72 -12.01 -15.13
C LEU A 64 -8.22 -11.97 -15.39
N TRP A 65 -7.52 -11.07 -14.72
CA TRP A 65 -6.07 -10.94 -14.79
C TRP A 65 -5.46 -10.55 -13.45
N VAL A 66 -4.16 -10.71 -13.30
CA VAL A 66 -3.45 -10.43 -12.05
C VAL A 66 -2.36 -9.39 -12.31
N ALA A 67 -2.37 -8.31 -11.53
CA ALA A 67 -1.28 -7.38 -11.42
C ALA A 67 -0.46 -7.72 -10.17
N CYS A 68 0.81 -8.10 -10.35
CA CYS A 68 1.73 -8.32 -9.23
C CYS A 68 2.56 -7.05 -9.01
N THR A 69 2.45 -6.45 -7.82
CA THR A 69 3.12 -5.19 -7.50
C THR A 69 3.37 -5.06 -5.99
N HIS A 70 3.68 -3.87 -5.50
CA HIS A 70 4.08 -3.57 -4.13
C HIS A 70 2.96 -2.90 -3.34
N GLY A 71 3.03 -2.98 -1.99
CA GLY A 71 2.00 -2.53 -1.06
C GLY A 71 1.48 -1.12 -1.33
N ASP A 72 2.34 -0.12 -1.43
CA ASP A 72 1.90 1.28 -1.65
C ASP A 72 1.19 1.47 -3.00
N VAL A 73 1.62 0.73 -4.03
CA VAL A 73 0.93 0.76 -5.35
C VAL A 73 -0.45 0.13 -5.24
N ILE A 74 -0.58 -1.01 -4.55
CA ILE A 74 -1.86 -1.68 -4.29
C ILE A 74 -2.79 -0.75 -3.53
N LYS A 75 -2.32 -0.19 -2.41
CA LYS A 75 -3.09 0.76 -1.58
C LYS A 75 -3.56 1.97 -2.40
N ALA A 76 -2.68 2.53 -3.24
CA ALA A 76 -3.02 3.69 -4.07
C ALA A 76 -4.09 3.38 -5.12
N VAL A 77 -4.04 2.20 -5.76
CA VAL A 77 -5.07 1.76 -6.73
C VAL A 77 -6.38 1.43 -6.03
N VAL A 78 -6.35 0.78 -4.87
CA VAL A 78 -7.55 0.48 -4.08
C VAL A 78 -8.19 1.77 -3.57
N ALA A 79 -7.41 2.76 -3.10
CA ALA A 79 -7.90 4.06 -2.68
C ALA A 79 -8.64 4.79 -3.82
N ASP A 80 -8.09 4.78 -5.05
CA ASP A 80 -8.76 5.34 -6.22
C ASP A 80 -10.08 4.62 -6.51
N ALA A 81 -10.07 3.28 -6.49
CA ALA A 81 -11.27 2.49 -6.76
C ALA A 81 -12.38 2.69 -5.71
N LEU A 82 -12.03 2.98 -4.46
CA LEU A 82 -12.96 3.31 -3.37
C LEU A 82 -13.41 4.79 -3.40
N GLY A 83 -12.77 5.64 -4.21
CA GLY A 83 -12.99 7.09 -4.18
C GLY A 83 -12.46 7.75 -2.90
N VAL A 84 -11.49 7.14 -2.26
CA VAL A 84 -10.85 7.64 -1.04
C VAL A 84 -9.64 8.49 -1.41
N HIS A 85 -9.50 9.65 -0.75
CA HIS A 85 -8.34 10.52 -0.97
C HIS A 85 -7.03 9.81 -0.64
N LEU A 86 -5.97 10.09 -1.41
CA LEU A 86 -4.66 9.45 -1.22
C LEU A 86 -4.11 9.62 0.19
N ASP A 87 -4.40 10.72 0.88
CA ASP A 87 -3.98 10.95 2.28
C ASP A 87 -4.60 9.97 3.28
N SER A 88 -5.55 9.16 2.85
CA SER A 88 -6.14 8.10 3.67
C SER A 88 -5.70 6.69 3.25
N PHE A 89 -4.79 6.55 2.26
CA PHE A 89 -4.43 5.24 1.71
C PHE A 89 -3.71 4.33 2.72
N GLN A 90 -3.05 4.91 3.72
CA GLN A 90 -2.42 4.15 4.82
C GLN A 90 -3.43 3.38 5.70
N ARG A 91 -4.72 3.72 5.61
CA ARG A 91 -5.80 2.96 6.28
C ARG A 91 -6.14 1.65 5.56
N ILE A 92 -5.55 1.40 4.40
CA ILE A 92 -5.73 0.19 3.60
C ILE A 92 -4.56 -0.74 3.87
N SER A 93 -4.83 -1.95 4.35
CA SER A 93 -3.80 -2.98 4.51
C SER A 93 -3.52 -3.67 3.18
N ALA A 94 -2.26 -4.01 2.93
CA ALA A 94 -1.81 -4.81 1.78
C ALA A 94 -0.58 -5.62 2.19
N ASP A 95 -0.83 -6.78 2.77
CA ASP A 95 0.22 -7.68 3.26
C ASP A 95 0.94 -8.41 2.12
N PRO A 96 2.16 -8.88 2.32
CA PRO A 96 2.84 -9.73 1.36
C PRO A 96 2.00 -10.95 0.97
N ALA A 97 1.95 -11.27 -0.32
CA ALA A 97 1.16 -12.36 -0.89
C ALA A 97 -0.37 -12.25 -0.69
N SER A 98 -0.89 -11.10 -0.26
CA SER A 98 -2.33 -10.85 -0.22
C SER A 98 -2.90 -10.56 -1.60
N LEU A 99 -4.22 -10.79 -1.75
CA LEU A 99 -4.98 -10.46 -2.94
C LEU A 99 -5.98 -9.33 -2.65
N SER A 100 -5.96 -8.29 -3.48
CA SER A 100 -7.02 -7.29 -3.53
C SER A 100 -7.72 -7.39 -4.89
N VAL A 101 -9.04 -7.46 -4.89
CA VAL A 101 -9.85 -7.71 -6.10
C VAL A 101 -10.71 -6.50 -6.40
N ILE A 102 -10.53 -5.94 -7.59
CA ILE A 102 -11.32 -4.81 -8.11
C ILE A 102 -11.97 -5.25 -9.42
N ARG A 103 -13.28 -5.08 -9.52
CA ARG A 103 -14.02 -5.25 -10.76
C ARG A 103 -14.30 -3.88 -11.36
N TYR A 104 -13.75 -3.64 -12.54
CA TYR A 104 -14.05 -2.43 -13.32
C TYR A 104 -15.31 -2.66 -14.15
N THR A 105 -16.16 -1.66 -14.21
CA THR A 105 -17.37 -1.64 -15.05
C THR A 105 -17.44 -0.33 -15.81
N ALA A 106 -18.34 -0.23 -16.78
CA ALA A 106 -18.57 1.00 -17.54
C ALA A 106 -18.95 2.21 -16.66
N LEU A 107 -19.58 1.97 -15.50
CA LEU A 107 -20.02 3.04 -14.60
C LEU A 107 -18.99 3.38 -13.52
N ARG A 108 -18.43 2.36 -12.86
CA ARG A 108 -17.53 2.56 -11.73
C ARG A 108 -16.78 1.28 -11.36
N PRO A 109 -15.63 1.38 -10.66
CA PRO A 109 -15.00 0.21 -10.06
C PRO A 109 -15.80 -0.27 -8.83
N PHE A 110 -15.72 -1.58 -8.58
CA PHE A 110 -16.21 -2.22 -7.36
C PHE A 110 -15.04 -2.94 -6.69
N VAL A 111 -14.72 -2.57 -5.46
CA VAL A 111 -13.74 -3.28 -4.65
C VAL A 111 -14.43 -4.48 -4.00
N ILE A 112 -14.04 -5.68 -4.40
CA ILE A 112 -14.67 -6.93 -3.97
C ILE A 112 -13.98 -7.49 -2.72
N HIS A 113 -12.64 -7.46 -2.73
CA HIS A 113 -11.81 -7.88 -1.60
C HIS A 113 -10.63 -6.92 -1.45
N VAL A 114 -10.19 -6.74 -0.20
CA VAL A 114 -8.94 -6.03 0.14
C VAL A 114 -8.17 -6.91 1.09
N ASN A 115 -6.87 -7.06 0.82
CA ASN A 115 -5.95 -7.78 1.71
C ASN A 115 -6.38 -9.22 2.05
N HIS A 116 -6.88 -9.97 1.06
CA HIS A 116 -7.28 -11.36 1.30
C HIS A 116 -6.03 -12.26 1.37
N THR A 117 -5.80 -12.87 2.52
CA THR A 117 -4.65 -13.74 2.82
C THR A 117 -5.01 -15.22 2.94
N GLY A 118 -6.18 -15.63 2.43
CA GLY A 118 -6.72 -16.99 2.59
C GLY A 118 -7.45 -17.15 3.93
N ASP A 119 -7.52 -18.39 4.45
CA ASP A 119 -8.27 -18.71 5.67
C ASP A 119 -7.64 -18.19 6.97
N ALA A 120 -6.51 -17.49 6.89
CA ALA A 120 -5.77 -16.97 8.06
C ALA A 120 -6.38 -15.68 8.64
N LEU A 121 -7.55 -15.23 8.16
CA LEU A 121 -8.17 -13.97 8.59
C LEU A 121 -8.37 -13.88 10.12
N THR A 122 -8.66 -14.99 10.78
CA THR A 122 -8.84 -15.05 12.24
C THR A 122 -7.53 -15.01 13.00
N ALA A 123 -6.45 -15.52 12.46
CA ALA A 123 -5.16 -15.57 13.16
C ALA A 123 -4.55 -14.18 13.33
N GLY A 124 -4.58 -13.34 12.28
CA GLY A 124 -4.08 -11.97 12.33
C GLY A 124 -4.93 -11.03 13.21
N LEU A 125 -6.25 -11.21 13.22
CA LEU A 125 -7.16 -10.38 14.03
C LEU A 125 -7.10 -10.73 15.52
N LEU A 126 -6.70 -11.96 15.88
CA LEU A 126 -6.63 -12.46 17.26
C LEU A 126 -5.19 -12.56 17.78
N ALA A 127 -4.19 -12.26 16.96
CA ALA A 127 -2.81 -12.21 17.41
C ALA A 127 -2.68 -11.12 18.46
N LYS A 128 -2.39 -11.51 19.71
CA LYS A 128 -2.00 -10.54 20.72
C LYS A 128 -0.70 -9.89 20.24
N PRO A 129 -0.57 -8.57 20.40
CA PRO A 129 0.72 -7.93 20.15
C PRO A 129 1.78 -8.70 20.95
N PRO A 130 2.99 -8.88 20.39
CA PRO A 130 4.07 -9.55 21.09
C PRO A 130 4.20 -8.88 22.45
N LYS A 131 4.13 -9.69 23.54
CA LYS A 131 4.43 -9.17 24.86
C LYS A 131 5.84 -8.64 24.77
N ALA A 132 6.03 -7.39 25.11
CA ALA A 132 7.33 -6.86 25.43
C ALA A 132 7.83 -7.66 26.65
N ASP A 133 8.48 -8.79 26.39
CA ASP A 133 9.19 -9.52 27.40
C ASP A 133 10.38 -8.61 27.75
N GLY A 134 10.28 -8.07 28.98
CA GLY A 134 11.25 -7.18 29.53
C GLY A 134 12.62 -7.85 29.58
N GLN A 135 13.48 -7.40 28.72
CA GLN A 135 14.88 -7.23 29.00
C GLN A 135 15.29 -5.94 28.30
N ALA A 136 15.29 -4.89 29.13
CA ALA A 136 15.86 -3.62 28.77
C ALA A 136 17.36 -3.81 28.50
N ASP A 137 17.73 -3.73 27.22
CA ASP A 137 19.01 -3.17 26.86
C ASP A 137 18.76 -1.75 26.36
N ASP A 138 19.09 -0.80 27.21
CA ASP A 138 19.12 0.61 26.91
C ASP A 138 19.86 0.86 25.60
N LYS A 139 19.10 1.10 24.52
CA LYS A 139 19.57 1.89 23.39
C LYS A 139 18.39 2.70 22.89
N ASP A 140 18.50 4.00 23.08
CA ASP A 140 17.63 5.04 22.54
C ASP A 140 17.33 4.82 21.05
N GLY A 141 16.25 4.13 20.76
CA GLY A 141 15.68 3.97 19.45
C GLY A 141 14.18 4.14 19.58
N GLU A 142 13.69 5.31 19.20
CA GLU A 142 12.28 5.60 19.08
C GLU A 142 11.66 4.56 18.16
N VAL A 143 10.87 3.63 18.73
CA VAL A 143 10.14 2.63 17.97
C VAL A 143 9.08 3.36 17.14
N PRO A 144 9.00 3.16 15.82
CA PRO A 144 7.94 3.77 15.02
C PRO A 144 6.57 3.38 15.60
N PRO A 145 5.58 4.28 15.56
CA PRO A 145 4.22 3.92 15.95
C PRO A 145 3.76 2.69 15.13
N GLU A 146 3.06 1.75 15.79
CA GLU A 146 2.63 0.46 15.22
C GLU A 146 1.80 0.59 13.92
N ASP A 147 1.28 1.78 13.64
CA ASP A 147 0.51 2.13 12.45
C ASP A 147 1.34 2.79 11.33
N ALA A 148 2.65 2.97 11.53
CA ALA A 148 3.54 3.58 10.55
C ALA A 148 4.09 2.53 9.56
N VAL A 149 3.41 2.35 8.44
CA VAL A 149 3.79 1.38 7.39
C VAL A 149 4.16 2.10 6.10
N VAL A 150 5.35 1.80 5.57
CA VAL A 150 5.76 2.19 4.22
C VAL A 150 6.11 0.94 3.43
N GLY A 151 5.50 0.78 2.25
CA GLY A 151 5.85 -0.30 1.32
C GLY A 151 5.28 -1.68 1.63
N GLY A 152 4.32 -1.80 2.53
CA GLY A 152 3.74 -3.07 3.00
C GLY A 152 4.38 -3.57 4.30
N SER A 153 3.64 -4.36 5.07
CA SER A 153 4.14 -4.97 6.30
C SER A 153 5.34 -5.87 5.97
N THR A 154 6.47 -5.62 6.60
CA THR A 154 7.60 -6.54 6.63
C THR A 154 7.75 -7.02 8.07
N ASP A 155 7.04 -8.09 8.42
CA ASP A 155 7.39 -8.88 9.60
C ASP A 155 8.62 -9.73 9.32
#